data_c643ce0d6675331ce5dde1e4e2ad8c3c
#
_entry.id   c643ce0d6675331ce5dde1e4e2ad8c3c
#
_cell.length_a   1.000
_cell.length_b   1.000
_cell.length_c   1.000
_cell.angle_alpha   90.00
_cell.angle_beta   90.00
_cell.angle_gamma   90.00
#
_symmetry.space_group_name_H-M   'P 1'
#
loop_
_entity.id
_entity.type
_entity.pdbx_description
1 polymer ?
#
loop_
_entity_poly.entity_id
_entity_poly.type
_entity_poly.pdbx_seq_one_letter_code
_entity_poly.pdbx_strand_id
1 'polypeptide(L)'
;EVTQEIAYAFDTSIEEAKRLKEIYGFAKSSSLNEEKFIDFTQSTNKDEHQLSSFELVEVIEGVYRDIFALLRNELKHHNLENIIKSGFVLCGGAAEINSIEDLVRDFFSKRVKIGKIQRARISGLEAILTDYRYVGAIGLLLNEGDLRKSELVESNNGKGVISKLKKVIVGNF
;
A
#
# COMPACT_ATOMS: atom_id res chain seq x y z
N GLU A 1 -7.17 0.50 -11.59
CA GLU A 1 -6.21 0.24 -12.68
C GLU A 1 -6.08 -1.26 -12.94
N VAL A 2 -5.53 -2.10 -12.06
CA VAL A 2 -5.43 -3.56 -12.30
C VAL A 2 -6.77 -4.20 -12.70
N THR A 3 -7.85 -3.90 -11.97
CA THR A 3 -9.19 -4.44 -12.30
C THR A 3 -9.69 -3.99 -13.68
N GLN A 4 -9.37 -2.76 -14.08
CA GLN A 4 -9.75 -2.23 -15.39
C GLN A 4 -8.99 -2.93 -16.52
N GLU A 5 -7.70 -3.19 -16.32
CA GLU A 5 -6.90 -3.92 -17.30
C GLU A 5 -7.35 -5.38 -17.45
N ILE A 6 -7.72 -6.05 -16.36
CA ILE A 6 -8.33 -7.38 -16.41
C ILE A 6 -9.65 -7.33 -17.20
N ALA A 7 -10.51 -6.36 -16.91
CA ALA A 7 -11.79 -6.21 -17.61
C ALA A 7 -11.59 -5.98 -19.12
N TYR A 8 -10.60 -5.17 -19.47
CA TYR A 8 -10.25 -4.89 -20.86
C TYR A 8 -9.63 -6.11 -21.56
N ALA A 9 -8.64 -6.74 -20.93
CA ALA A 9 -7.90 -7.86 -21.53
C ALA A 9 -8.79 -9.07 -21.82
N PHE A 10 -9.79 -9.33 -20.98
CA PHE A 10 -10.67 -10.50 -21.10
C PHE A 10 -12.10 -10.16 -21.53
N ASP A 11 -12.36 -8.91 -21.94
CA ASP A 11 -13.70 -8.44 -22.33
C ASP A 11 -14.77 -8.82 -21.31
N THR A 12 -14.54 -8.48 -20.04
CA THR A 12 -15.45 -8.83 -18.96
C THR A 12 -15.89 -7.60 -18.17
N SER A 13 -16.93 -7.75 -17.33
CA SER A 13 -17.40 -6.65 -16.49
C SER A 13 -16.38 -6.31 -15.38
N ILE A 14 -16.44 -5.08 -14.87
CA ILE A 14 -15.59 -4.65 -13.75
C ILE A 14 -15.83 -5.50 -12.50
N GLU A 15 -17.06 -5.92 -12.26
CA GLU A 15 -17.44 -6.78 -11.14
C GLU A 15 -16.79 -8.16 -11.27
N GLU A 16 -16.83 -8.73 -12.47
CA GLU A 16 -16.24 -10.02 -12.75
C GLU A 16 -14.70 -9.94 -12.72
N ALA A 17 -14.11 -8.92 -13.31
CA ALA A 17 -12.68 -8.66 -13.23
C ALA A 17 -12.19 -8.50 -11.77
N LYS A 18 -13.01 -7.86 -10.93
CA LYS A 18 -12.73 -7.75 -9.49
C LYS A 18 -12.77 -9.12 -8.82
N ARG A 19 -13.77 -9.95 -9.11
CA ARG A 19 -13.89 -11.32 -8.61
C ARG A 19 -12.66 -12.15 -9.00
N LEU A 20 -12.29 -12.14 -10.27
CA LEU A 20 -11.12 -12.85 -10.79
C LEU A 20 -9.85 -12.43 -10.05
N LYS A 21 -9.64 -11.12 -9.88
CA LYS A 21 -8.47 -10.60 -9.17
C LYS A 21 -8.45 -11.01 -7.70
N GLU A 22 -9.57 -10.94 -6.98
CA GLU A 22 -9.64 -11.20 -5.54
C GLU A 22 -9.50 -12.70 -5.22
N ILE A 23 -10.04 -13.58 -6.07
CA ILE A 23 -10.03 -15.02 -5.82
C ILE A 23 -8.78 -15.69 -6.39
N TYR A 24 -8.35 -15.31 -7.59
CA TYR A 24 -7.30 -16.01 -8.34
C TYR A 24 -6.05 -15.16 -8.58
N GLY A 25 -6.04 -13.89 -8.16
CA GLY A 25 -4.97 -12.97 -8.45
C GLY A 25 -3.68 -13.27 -7.70
N PHE A 26 -2.58 -13.30 -8.46
CA PHE A 26 -1.21 -13.25 -7.98
C PHE A 26 -0.50 -12.08 -8.66
N ALA A 27 0.45 -11.48 -7.98
CA ALA A 27 1.24 -10.39 -8.57
C ALA A 27 2.41 -10.91 -9.43
N LYS A 28 2.79 -12.18 -9.28
CA LYS A 28 3.95 -12.78 -9.94
C LYS A 28 3.62 -14.15 -10.51
N SER A 29 3.79 -14.31 -11.82
CA SER A 29 3.45 -15.54 -12.55
C SER A 29 4.28 -16.75 -12.09
N SER A 30 5.57 -16.55 -11.81
CA SER A 30 6.45 -17.63 -11.31
C SER A 30 6.10 -18.12 -9.89
N SER A 31 5.14 -17.52 -9.22
CA SER A 31 4.63 -17.97 -7.92
C SER A 31 3.43 -18.93 -8.05
N LEU A 32 2.93 -19.12 -9.26
CA LEU A 32 1.92 -20.14 -9.52
C LEU A 32 2.58 -21.51 -9.61
N ASN A 33 2.06 -22.46 -8.82
CA ASN A 33 2.56 -23.82 -8.81
C ASN A 33 1.89 -24.71 -9.86
N GLU A 34 0.63 -24.40 -10.19
CA GLU A 34 -0.21 -25.19 -11.08
C GLU A 34 -1.07 -24.27 -11.94
N GLU A 35 -1.31 -24.69 -13.17
CA GLU A 35 -2.31 -24.06 -14.04
C GLU A 35 -3.71 -24.48 -13.62
N LYS A 36 -4.61 -23.49 -13.51
CA LYS A 36 -6.03 -23.69 -13.26
C LYS A 36 -6.84 -22.98 -14.33
N PHE A 37 -7.87 -23.64 -14.80
CA PHE A 37 -8.84 -23.02 -15.69
C PHE A 37 -9.97 -22.42 -14.85
N ILE A 38 -10.30 -21.19 -15.13
CA ILE A 38 -11.22 -20.33 -14.36
C ILE A 38 -12.38 -19.99 -15.27
N ASP A 39 -13.58 -20.35 -14.88
CA ASP A 39 -14.78 -19.97 -15.63
C ASP A 39 -15.10 -18.49 -15.35
N PHE A 40 -15.37 -17.76 -16.41
CA PHE A 40 -15.76 -16.36 -16.35
C PHE A 40 -16.74 -16.00 -17.48
N THR A 41 -17.44 -14.88 -17.34
CA THR A 41 -18.43 -14.42 -18.31
C THR A 41 -17.88 -13.23 -19.07
N GLN A 42 -17.90 -13.30 -20.41
CA GLN A 42 -17.59 -12.16 -21.26
C GLN A 42 -18.75 -11.17 -21.33
N SER A 43 -18.42 -9.89 -21.45
CA SER A 43 -19.41 -8.81 -21.54
C SER A 43 -20.14 -8.78 -22.86
N THR A 44 -19.42 -9.04 -23.96
CA THR A 44 -19.93 -8.91 -25.32
C THR A 44 -20.97 -9.98 -25.64
N ASN A 45 -20.72 -11.24 -25.33
CA ASN A 45 -21.56 -12.36 -25.72
C ASN A 45 -22.37 -12.95 -24.55
N LYS A 46 -22.01 -12.60 -23.32
CA LYS A 46 -22.52 -13.24 -22.09
C LYS A 46 -22.32 -14.75 -22.05
N ASP A 47 -21.36 -15.24 -22.83
CA ASP A 47 -20.99 -16.65 -22.86
C ASP A 47 -20.01 -16.95 -21.72
N GLU A 48 -20.06 -18.19 -21.26
CA GLU A 48 -19.07 -18.73 -20.32
C GLU A 48 -17.81 -19.11 -21.09
N HIS A 49 -16.68 -18.58 -20.65
CA HIS A 49 -15.36 -18.87 -21.20
C HIS A 49 -14.45 -19.37 -20.09
N GLN A 50 -13.40 -20.05 -20.51
CA GLN A 50 -12.34 -20.50 -19.61
C GLN A 50 -11.08 -19.68 -19.82
N LEU A 51 -10.52 -19.20 -18.70
CA LEU A 51 -9.30 -18.42 -18.63
C LEU A 51 -8.24 -19.22 -17.89
N SER A 52 -7.03 -19.31 -18.42
CA SER A 52 -5.90 -19.84 -17.67
C SER A 52 -5.50 -18.90 -16.52
N SER A 53 -5.23 -19.48 -15.34
CA SER A 53 -4.69 -18.71 -14.22
C SER A 53 -3.36 -18.03 -14.55
N PHE A 54 -2.56 -18.59 -15.45
CA PHE A 54 -1.32 -17.97 -15.93
C PHE A 54 -1.61 -16.70 -16.73
N GLU A 55 -2.56 -16.76 -17.68
CA GLU A 55 -2.95 -15.59 -18.48
C GLU A 55 -3.47 -14.44 -17.59
N LEU A 56 -4.31 -14.76 -16.60
CA LEU A 56 -4.79 -13.77 -15.64
C LEU A 56 -3.63 -13.12 -14.89
N VAL A 57 -2.70 -13.92 -14.40
CA VAL A 57 -1.58 -13.44 -13.60
C VAL A 57 -0.57 -12.67 -14.45
N GLU A 58 -0.36 -13.04 -15.71
CA GLU A 58 0.49 -12.27 -16.62
C GLU A 58 -0.03 -10.85 -16.83
N VAL A 59 -1.35 -10.69 -17.03
CA VAL A 59 -1.98 -9.36 -17.12
C VAL A 59 -1.77 -8.58 -15.81
N ILE A 60 -2.02 -9.19 -14.66
CA ILE A 60 -1.85 -8.55 -13.35
C ILE A 60 -0.39 -8.15 -13.13
N GLU A 61 0.55 -9.04 -13.38
CA GLU A 61 1.99 -8.79 -13.23
C GLU A 61 2.45 -7.65 -14.13
N GLY A 62 1.99 -7.62 -15.39
CA GLY A 62 2.28 -6.56 -16.34
C GLY A 62 1.91 -5.19 -15.80
N VAL A 63 0.68 -5.03 -15.30
CA VAL A 63 0.21 -3.76 -14.71
C VAL A 63 1.05 -3.33 -13.51
N TYR A 64 1.38 -4.26 -12.62
CA TYR A 64 2.22 -3.93 -11.47
C TYR A 64 3.64 -3.52 -11.90
N ARG A 65 4.21 -4.19 -12.90
CA ARG A 65 5.52 -3.82 -13.44
C ARG A 65 5.52 -2.41 -14.02
N ASP A 66 4.46 -2.02 -14.71
CA ASP A 66 4.32 -0.66 -15.26
C ASP A 66 4.21 0.38 -14.13
N ILE A 67 3.42 0.12 -13.10
CA ILE A 67 3.33 0.98 -11.91
C ILE A 67 4.70 1.13 -11.24
N PHE A 68 5.44 0.02 -11.10
CA PHE A 68 6.77 0.05 -10.48
C PHE A 68 7.82 0.73 -11.38
N ALA A 69 7.67 0.66 -12.71
CA ALA A 69 8.52 1.40 -13.63
C ALA A 69 8.31 2.92 -13.48
N LEU A 70 7.06 3.36 -13.38
CA LEU A 70 6.73 4.76 -13.10
C LEU A 70 7.34 5.20 -11.75
N LEU A 71 7.13 4.42 -10.69
CA LEU A 71 7.71 4.70 -9.38
C LEU A 71 9.24 4.78 -9.43
N ARG A 72 9.89 3.86 -10.13
CA ARG A 72 11.35 3.90 -10.30
C ARG A 72 11.82 5.17 -10.99
N ASN A 73 11.10 5.62 -12.02
CA ASN A 73 11.42 6.87 -12.71
C ASN A 73 11.29 8.08 -11.78
N GLU A 74 10.24 8.13 -10.97
CA GLU A 74 10.07 9.19 -9.96
C GLU A 74 11.18 9.18 -8.92
N LEU A 75 11.56 8.00 -8.42
CA LEU A 75 12.67 7.86 -7.47
C LEU A 75 13.99 8.34 -8.06
N LYS A 76 14.23 8.07 -9.35
CA LYS A 76 15.42 8.57 -10.08
C LYS A 76 15.38 10.08 -10.22
N HIS A 77 14.26 10.61 -10.68
CA HIS A 77 14.07 12.05 -10.91
C HIS A 77 14.37 12.86 -9.64
N HIS A 78 13.97 12.33 -8.48
CA HIS A 78 14.22 12.97 -7.18
C HIS A 78 15.53 12.53 -6.49
N ASN A 79 16.41 11.77 -7.14
CA ASN A 79 17.67 11.24 -6.60
C ASN A 79 17.50 10.39 -5.31
N LEU A 80 16.34 9.76 -5.14
CA LEU A 80 16.00 8.98 -3.95
C LEU A 80 16.47 7.52 -4.00
N GLU A 81 16.84 6.97 -5.15
CA GLU A 81 17.24 5.56 -5.31
C GLU A 81 18.39 5.16 -4.37
N ASN A 82 19.36 6.05 -4.19
CA ASN A 82 20.53 5.81 -3.32
C ASN A 82 20.22 6.01 -1.83
N ILE A 83 19.12 6.70 -1.51
CA ILE A 83 18.72 7.00 -0.14
C ILE A 83 17.89 5.85 0.44
N ILE A 84 17.15 5.12 -0.39
CA ILE A 84 16.31 3.99 0.02
C ILE A 84 17.20 2.76 0.31
N LYS A 85 17.87 2.77 1.47
CA LYS A 85 18.73 1.66 1.93
C LYS A 85 17.94 0.58 2.67
N SER A 86 16.91 0.98 3.40
CA SER A 86 16.12 0.08 4.27
C SER A 86 15.11 -0.79 3.50
N GLY A 87 14.81 -0.44 2.24
CA GLY A 87 13.82 -1.13 1.41
C GLY A 87 12.45 -0.45 1.38
N PHE A 88 11.43 -1.21 0.99
CA PHE A 88 10.06 -0.73 0.81
C PHE A 88 9.13 -1.31 1.85
N VAL A 89 8.14 -0.51 2.25
CA VAL A 89 6.98 -0.98 3.00
C VAL A 89 5.76 -0.76 2.13
N LEU A 90 5.08 -1.84 1.77
CA LEU A 90 3.84 -1.80 1.00
C LEU A 90 2.66 -1.71 1.94
N CYS A 91 1.70 -0.85 1.66
CA CYS A 91 0.47 -0.73 2.44
C CYS A 91 -0.72 -0.38 1.55
N GLY A 92 -1.91 -0.54 2.08
CA GLY A 92 -3.15 -0.37 1.32
C GLY A 92 -3.66 -1.67 0.71
N GLY A 93 -4.89 -1.67 0.20
CA GLY A 93 -5.56 -2.87 -0.32
C GLY A 93 -4.83 -3.55 -1.50
N ALA A 94 -4.08 -2.80 -2.30
CA ALA A 94 -3.29 -3.38 -3.38
C ALA A 94 -2.11 -4.25 -2.89
N ALA A 95 -1.70 -4.10 -1.62
CA ALA A 95 -0.67 -4.91 -1.01
C ALA A 95 -1.17 -6.28 -0.50
N GLU A 96 -2.48 -6.55 -0.62
CA GLU A 96 -3.08 -7.85 -0.22
C GLU A 96 -2.93 -8.93 -1.30
N ILE A 97 -2.60 -8.56 -2.53
CA ILE A 97 -2.47 -9.54 -3.60
C ILE A 97 -1.30 -10.49 -3.34
N ASN A 98 -1.52 -11.78 -3.60
CA ASN A 98 -0.51 -12.80 -3.37
C ASN A 98 0.78 -12.49 -4.15
N SER A 99 1.93 -12.79 -3.57
CA SER A 99 3.27 -12.67 -4.18
C SER A 99 3.72 -11.24 -4.53
N ILE A 100 3.03 -10.20 -4.06
CA ILE A 100 3.43 -8.80 -4.33
C ILE A 100 4.81 -8.47 -3.74
N GLU A 101 5.13 -8.99 -2.55
CA GLU A 101 6.45 -8.78 -1.93
C GLU A 101 7.58 -9.33 -2.81
N ASP A 102 7.36 -10.51 -3.41
CA ASP A 102 8.34 -11.15 -4.28
C ASP A 102 8.52 -10.37 -5.58
N LEU A 103 7.42 -9.92 -6.18
CA LEU A 103 7.48 -9.08 -7.38
C LEU A 103 8.24 -7.78 -7.12
N VAL A 104 7.93 -7.06 -6.04
CA VAL A 104 8.61 -5.80 -5.70
C VAL A 104 10.07 -6.03 -5.35
N ARG A 105 10.38 -7.11 -4.63
CA ARG A 105 11.75 -7.50 -4.31
C ARG A 105 12.58 -7.73 -5.56
N ASP A 106 12.05 -8.49 -6.52
CA ASP A 106 12.74 -8.78 -7.77
C ASP A 106 12.90 -7.52 -8.63
N PHE A 107 11.84 -6.70 -8.71
CA PHE A 107 11.85 -5.50 -9.54
C PHE A 107 12.85 -4.45 -9.04
N PHE A 108 12.92 -4.21 -7.74
CA PHE A 108 13.76 -3.16 -7.15
C PHE A 108 15.09 -3.68 -6.56
N SER A 109 15.28 -4.99 -6.42
CA SER A 109 16.42 -5.60 -5.74
C SER A 109 16.62 -5.04 -4.32
N LYS A 110 15.52 -4.81 -3.60
CA LYS A 110 15.49 -4.24 -2.25
C LYS A 110 14.64 -5.11 -1.31
N ARG A 111 14.86 -4.95 -0.01
CA ARG A 111 13.97 -5.57 0.99
C ARG A 111 12.55 -5.01 0.87
N VAL A 112 11.58 -5.86 1.08
CA VAL A 112 10.16 -5.50 1.02
C VAL A 112 9.45 -6.08 2.24
N LYS A 113 8.49 -5.35 2.78
CA LYS A 113 7.60 -5.81 3.85
C LYS A 113 6.19 -5.27 3.61
N ILE A 114 5.19 -6.04 3.98
CA ILE A 114 3.82 -5.53 4.09
C ILE A 114 3.67 -4.77 5.40
N GLY A 115 3.22 -3.53 5.30
CA GLY A 115 2.92 -2.68 6.46
C GLY A 115 1.71 -3.20 7.22
N LYS A 116 1.87 -3.37 8.54
CA LYS A 116 0.78 -3.81 9.43
C LYS A 116 0.50 -2.74 10.46
N ILE A 117 -0.77 -2.63 10.86
CA ILE A 117 -1.19 -1.73 11.92
C ILE A 117 -0.62 -2.22 13.25
N GLN A 118 0.06 -1.33 13.97
CA GLN A 118 0.57 -1.62 15.32
C GLN A 118 -0.56 -1.48 16.35
N ARG A 119 -1.17 -2.59 16.72
CA ARG A 119 -2.31 -2.66 17.65
C ARG A 119 -2.03 -2.02 19.02
N ALA A 120 -0.79 -2.01 19.48
CA ALA A 120 -0.41 -1.43 20.77
C ALA A 120 -0.69 0.09 20.89
N ARG A 121 -0.90 0.77 19.76
CA ARG A 121 -1.12 2.23 19.70
C ARG A 121 -2.57 2.63 19.41
N ILE A 122 -3.45 1.66 19.13
CA ILE A 122 -4.83 1.93 18.71
C ILE A 122 -5.75 0.89 19.31
N SER A 123 -6.92 1.35 19.80
CA SER A 123 -8.06 0.52 20.14
C SER A 123 -9.21 0.79 19.18
N GLY A 124 -9.95 -0.23 18.77
CA GLY A 124 -11.06 -0.11 17.85
C GLY A 124 -11.60 -1.46 17.38
N LEU A 125 -12.45 -1.42 16.36
CA LEU A 125 -13.02 -2.63 15.77
C LEU A 125 -11.91 -3.49 15.15
N GLU A 126 -11.81 -4.73 15.59
CA GLU A 126 -10.82 -5.71 15.11
C GLU A 126 -10.80 -5.83 13.58
N ALA A 127 -11.99 -5.83 12.96
CA ALA A 127 -12.13 -5.91 11.51
C ALA A 127 -11.44 -4.76 10.76
N ILE A 128 -11.43 -3.55 11.33
CA ILE A 128 -10.73 -2.40 10.74
C ILE A 128 -9.23 -2.48 10.97
N LEU A 129 -8.81 -2.94 12.14
CA LEU A 129 -7.39 -3.04 12.50
C LEU A 129 -6.63 -4.17 11.79
N THR A 130 -7.35 -5.11 11.19
CA THR A 130 -6.77 -6.21 10.42
C THR A 130 -6.79 -5.99 8.91
N ASP A 131 -7.57 -5.02 8.43
CA ASP A 131 -7.78 -4.77 7.02
C ASP A 131 -6.75 -3.76 6.49
N TYR A 132 -5.91 -4.21 5.57
CA TYR A 132 -4.85 -3.39 4.95
C TYR A 132 -5.36 -2.14 4.23
N ARG A 133 -6.63 -2.12 3.81
CA ARG A 133 -7.25 -0.95 3.15
C ARG A 133 -7.24 0.28 4.05
N TYR A 134 -7.31 0.10 5.36
CA TYR A 134 -7.36 1.19 6.34
C TYR A 134 -5.98 1.61 6.87
N VAL A 135 -4.89 0.92 6.51
CA VAL A 135 -3.54 1.21 7.03
C VAL A 135 -3.14 2.67 6.80
N GLY A 136 -3.43 3.21 5.61
CA GLY A 136 -3.13 4.61 5.28
C GLY A 136 -3.93 5.61 6.14
N ALA A 137 -5.24 5.41 6.25
CA ALA A 137 -6.11 6.26 7.04
C ALA A 137 -5.74 6.24 8.54
N ILE A 138 -5.46 5.05 9.06
CA ILE A 138 -5.02 4.87 10.45
C ILE A 138 -3.66 5.52 10.69
N GLY A 139 -2.74 5.40 9.72
CA GLY A 139 -1.44 6.07 9.79
C GLY A 139 -1.55 7.59 9.88
N LEU A 140 -2.47 8.19 9.12
CA LEU A 140 -2.75 9.62 9.18
C LEU A 140 -3.32 10.05 10.54
N LEU A 141 -4.26 9.29 11.10
CA LEU A 141 -4.82 9.56 12.43
C LEU A 141 -3.77 9.49 13.53
N LEU A 142 -2.86 8.52 13.45
CA LEU A 142 -1.75 8.39 14.41
C LEU A 142 -0.77 9.56 14.30
N ASN A 143 -0.45 9.97 13.09
CA ASN A 143 0.48 11.08 12.85
C ASN A 143 -0.09 12.41 13.37
N GLU A 144 -1.37 12.68 13.15
CA GLU A 144 -2.03 13.88 13.68
C GLU A 144 -2.01 13.90 15.22
N GLY A 145 -2.23 12.75 15.87
CA GLY A 145 -2.13 12.61 17.31
C GLY A 145 -0.72 12.89 17.86
N ASP A 146 0.30 12.48 17.16
CA ASP A 146 1.71 12.73 17.53
C ASP A 146 2.10 14.19 17.28
N LEU A 147 1.63 14.82 16.19
CA LEU A 147 1.85 16.25 15.91
C LEU A 147 1.21 17.14 16.99
N ARG A 148 -0.03 16.88 17.36
CA ARG A 148 -0.71 17.64 18.44
C ARG A 148 0.00 17.48 19.79
N LYS A 149 0.55 16.30 20.09
CA LYS A 149 1.36 16.10 21.29
C LYS A 149 2.65 16.91 21.25
N SER A 150 3.35 16.96 20.10
CA SER A 150 4.58 17.74 19.97
C SER A 150 4.31 19.24 20.12
N GLU A 151 3.26 19.78 19.52
CA GLU A 151 2.85 21.16 19.65
C GLU A 151 2.51 21.54 21.12
N LEU A 152 1.82 20.65 21.83
CA LEU A 152 1.51 20.85 23.24
C LEU A 152 2.76 20.83 24.14
N VAL A 153 3.74 19.97 23.81
CA VAL A 153 5.02 19.91 24.52
C VAL A 153 5.86 21.17 24.25
N GLU A 154 5.92 21.62 23.01
CA GLU A 154 6.61 22.89 22.65
C GLU A 154 5.92 24.10 23.29
N SER A 155 4.60 24.16 23.27
CA SER A 155 3.83 25.24 23.94
C SER A 155 4.05 25.24 25.45
N ASN A 156 4.15 24.09 26.11
CA ASN A 156 4.44 24.02 27.54
C ASN A 156 5.90 24.38 27.86
N ASN A 157 6.86 23.97 27.03
CA ASN A 157 8.26 24.34 27.22
C ASN A 157 8.48 25.84 26.97
N GLY A 158 7.80 26.44 25.98
CA GLY A 158 7.84 27.87 25.74
C GLY A 158 7.31 28.69 26.91
N LYS A 159 6.21 28.27 27.53
CA LYS A 159 5.67 28.94 28.74
C LYS A 159 6.59 28.81 29.94
N GLY A 160 7.27 27.67 30.08
CA GLY A 160 8.26 27.45 31.18
C GLY A 160 9.49 28.34 31.05
N VAL A 161 9.99 28.55 29.82
CA VAL A 161 11.15 29.39 29.55
C VAL A 161 10.80 30.89 29.74
N ILE A 162 9.64 31.31 29.20
CA ILE A 162 9.16 32.72 29.37
C ILE A 162 8.88 33.05 30.82
N SER A 163 8.34 32.10 31.62
CA SER A 163 8.12 32.31 33.06
C SER A 163 9.43 32.43 33.86
N LYS A 164 10.47 31.68 33.48
CA LYS A 164 11.81 31.80 34.05
C LYS A 164 12.50 33.13 33.69
N LEU A 165 12.37 33.55 32.45
CA LEU A 165 12.88 34.86 31.97
C LEU A 165 12.18 36.00 32.67
N LYS A 166 10.86 35.99 32.85
CA LYS A 166 10.14 36.98 33.67
C LYS A 166 10.63 37.09 35.10
N LYS A 167 10.92 35.93 35.77
CA LYS A 167 11.47 35.96 37.14
C LYS A 167 12.86 36.55 37.24
N VAL A 168 13.69 36.38 36.20
CA VAL A 168 15.05 36.97 36.14
C VAL A 168 15.00 38.48 35.89
N ILE A 169 14.07 38.93 35.06
CA ILE A 169 13.94 40.36 34.70
C ILE A 169 13.26 41.17 35.80
N VAL A 170 12.27 40.57 36.52
CA VAL A 170 11.52 41.28 37.57
C VAL A 170 12.19 41.20 38.93
N GLY A 171 13.17 40.28 39.13
CA GLY A 171 13.89 40.12 40.37
C GLY A 171 15.15 40.98 40.56
N ASN A 172 15.45 41.85 39.59
CA ASN A 172 16.62 42.76 39.60
C ASN A 172 16.27 44.27 39.56
N PHE A 173 15.10 44.64 40.07
CA PHE A 173 14.78 46.00 40.38
C PHE A 173 14.16 46.12 41.75
#